data_0a533860d5d4c7fcb1e820fb99073301
#
_entry.id   0a533860d5d4c7fcb1e820fb99073301
#
_cell.length_a   1.000
_cell.length_b   1.000
_cell.length_c   1.000
_cell.angle_alpha   90.00
_cell.angle_beta   90.00
_cell.angle_gamma   90.00
#
_symmetry.space_group_name_H-M   'P 1'
#
loop_
_entity.id
_entity.type
_entity.pdbx_description
1 polymer ?
#
loop_
_entity_poly.entity_id
_entity_poly.type
_entity_poly.pdbx_seq_one_letter_code
_entity_poly.pdbx_strand_id
1 'polypeptide(L)'
;MGRKKLPGLTKRAGIWHVDKQINGRRICQSTETSQLQEAEKYLARLIESSRQAAIYGVRPERSFEQAAAKFVLENQHKRSIEQDIGRLKQLMPWIGDTPLSKLHIGTLQPWIENRKQDGVAVGTINHGLKIVRRILNLATSEWMDEYGMTWLQAAPKIKLLPDLCKRQPYPLSWDEQTALFKELPDYLAQMALFAVNTGCRDSEICNLHWDWEMHIPQLKTSVFLVPGSLVKNGDERLVVLNRVAKSVVETQRGKHPTHVFHFRGRPISHMLTSAWKRARVRVALPQVRVHDLKHTFGRRLRAAGVSFEDRQDLLGHRSGRMTTHYSAAELTKLIEAAESVCDRSEGKPELVVLRRLNIG
;
A
#
# COMPACT_ATOMS: atom_id res chain seq x y z
N MET A 1 -5.03 62.58 -23.69
CA MET A 1 -4.07 61.61 -24.29
C MET A 1 -4.15 60.31 -23.51
N GLY A 2 -4.58 59.21 -24.11
CA GLY A 2 -4.67 57.91 -23.47
C GLY A 2 -3.23 57.40 -23.12
N ARG A 3 -3.04 56.91 -21.89
CA ARG A 3 -1.78 56.32 -21.42
C ARG A 3 -1.41 55.12 -22.33
N LYS A 4 -0.23 55.14 -22.96
CA LYS A 4 0.26 54.01 -23.76
C LYS A 4 0.38 52.79 -22.90
N LYS A 5 -0.31 51.68 -23.26
CA LYS A 5 -0.20 50.39 -22.59
C LYS A 5 1.22 49.80 -22.70
N LEU A 6 1.68 49.10 -21.70
CA LEU A 6 2.91 48.35 -21.79
C LEU A 6 2.88 47.27 -22.90
N PRO A 7 3.95 47.14 -23.72
CA PRO A 7 4.00 46.10 -24.74
C PRO A 7 3.84 44.70 -24.12
N GLY A 8 2.96 43.88 -24.70
CA GLY A 8 2.67 42.54 -24.22
C GLY A 8 1.35 42.41 -23.44
N LEU A 9 0.52 43.45 -23.39
CA LEU A 9 -0.86 43.40 -22.88
C LEU A 9 -1.88 43.53 -24.03
N THR A 10 -2.83 42.59 -24.06
CA THR A 10 -3.96 42.58 -25.00
C THR A 10 -5.27 42.48 -24.24
N LYS A 11 -6.34 43.19 -24.69
CA LYS A 11 -7.66 43.11 -24.06
C LYS A 11 -8.55 42.15 -24.85
N ARG A 12 -9.11 41.13 -24.17
CA ARG A 12 -10.04 40.16 -24.79
C ARG A 12 -11.26 40.02 -23.89
N ALA A 13 -12.46 40.15 -24.47
CA ALA A 13 -13.72 40.06 -23.71
C ALA A 13 -13.74 40.92 -22.41
N GLY A 14 -13.18 42.13 -22.46
CA GLY A 14 -13.16 43.05 -21.32
C GLY A 14 -12.01 42.82 -20.31
N ILE A 15 -11.30 41.70 -20.37
CA ILE A 15 -10.20 41.33 -19.47
C ILE A 15 -8.84 41.50 -20.16
N TRP A 16 -7.87 41.98 -19.43
CA TRP A 16 -6.48 42.07 -19.91
C TRP A 16 -5.78 40.73 -19.87
N HIS A 17 -4.99 40.45 -20.92
CA HIS A 17 -4.16 39.24 -21.04
C HIS A 17 -2.73 39.65 -21.32
N VAL A 18 -1.80 38.95 -20.72
CA VAL A 18 -0.38 38.99 -21.08
C VAL A 18 -0.17 38.09 -22.29
N ASP A 19 0.48 38.65 -23.34
CA ASP A 19 1.02 37.88 -24.47
C ASP A 19 2.38 38.49 -24.83
N LYS A 20 3.42 37.91 -24.22
CA LYS A 20 4.78 38.43 -24.31
C LYS A 20 5.80 37.32 -24.24
N GLN A 21 6.86 37.47 -24.98
CA GLN A 21 8.07 36.64 -24.84
C GLN A 21 8.99 37.19 -23.73
N ILE A 22 9.24 36.36 -22.72
CA ILE A 22 10.12 36.72 -21.59
C ILE A 22 11.14 35.56 -21.46
N ASN A 23 12.45 35.92 -21.46
CA ASN A 23 13.56 34.96 -21.37
C ASN A 23 13.44 33.79 -22.37
N GLY A 24 13.07 34.06 -23.63
CA GLY A 24 12.94 33.04 -24.68
C GLY A 24 11.61 32.28 -24.68
N ARG A 25 10.79 32.44 -23.65
CA ARG A 25 9.49 31.74 -23.53
C ARG A 25 8.32 32.68 -23.77
N ARG A 26 7.36 32.27 -24.60
CA ARG A 26 6.11 33.01 -24.78
C ARG A 26 5.16 32.71 -23.64
N ILE A 27 4.72 33.75 -22.92
CA ILE A 27 3.73 33.68 -21.85
C ILE A 27 2.42 34.26 -22.37
N CYS A 28 1.35 33.47 -22.35
CA CYS A 28 0.02 33.87 -22.75
C CYS A 28 -0.98 33.47 -21.66
N GLN A 29 -1.38 34.42 -20.81
CA GLN A 29 -2.28 34.16 -19.68
C GLN A 29 -3.16 35.35 -19.34
N SER A 30 -4.33 35.11 -18.72
CA SER A 30 -5.22 36.14 -18.22
C SER A 30 -4.61 36.87 -17.03
N THR A 31 -4.84 38.17 -16.93
CA THR A 31 -4.53 38.93 -15.70
C THR A 31 -5.72 38.96 -14.72
N GLU A 32 -6.88 38.41 -15.14
CA GLU A 32 -8.13 38.38 -14.38
C GLU A 32 -8.68 39.77 -14.00
N THR A 33 -8.14 40.86 -14.61
CA THR A 33 -8.55 42.21 -14.32
C THR A 33 -8.96 42.95 -15.60
N SER A 34 -9.97 43.83 -15.49
CA SER A 34 -10.39 44.76 -16.54
C SER A 34 -9.64 46.11 -16.46
N GLN A 35 -8.90 46.36 -15.36
CA GLN A 35 -8.18 47.58 -15.11
C GLN A 35 -6.76 47.53 -15.66
N LEU A 36 -6.40 48.50 -16.52
CA LEU A 36 -5.09 48.55 -17.16
C LEU A 36 -3.93 48.64 -16.13
N GLN A 37 -4.10 49.47 -15.10
CA GLN A 37 -3.02 49.65 -14.09
C GLN A 37 -2.70 48.36 -13.33
N GLU A 38 -3.71 47.55 -13.04
CA GLU A 38 -3.52 46.27 -12.37
C GLU A 38 -2.85 45.24 -13.30
N ALA A 39 -3.28 45.24 -14.58
CA ALA A 39 -2.67 44.39 -15.60
C ALA A 39 -1.19 44.78 -15.85
N GLU A 40 -0.86 46.07 -15.81
CA GLU A 40 0.56 46.54 -15.89
C GLU A 40 1.38 46.11 -14.68
N LYS A 41 0.85 46.20 -13.47
CA LYS A 41 1.48 45.70 -12.25
C LYS A 41 1.68 44.19 -12.30
N TYR A 42 0.67 43.47 -12.81
CA TYR A 42 0.75 42.02 -12.98
C TYR A 42 1.89 41.65 -13.96
N LEU A 43 1.94 42.28 -15.12
CA LEU A 43 2.98 42.06 -16.12
C LEU A 43 4.37 42.41 -15.56
N ALA A 44 4.51 43.51 -14.83
CA ALA A 44 5.79 43.89 -14.20
C ALA A 44 6.26 42.84 -13.18
N ARG A 45 5.38 42.33 -12.33
CA ARG A 45 5.68 41.25 -11.40
C ARG A 45 6.10 39.97 -12.13
N LEU A 46 5.41 39.62 -13.22
CA LEU A 46 5.73 38.45 -14.02
C LEU A 46 7.11 38.56 -14.70
N ILE A 47 7.46 39.72 -15.20
CA ILE A 47 8.81 39.97 -15.77
C ILE A 47 9.88 39.88 -14.69
N GLU A 48 9.64 40.47 -13.52
CA GLU A 48 10.62 40.43 -12.42
C GLU A 48 10.75 39.01 -11.86
N SER A 49 9.67 38.27 -11.63
CA SER A 49 9.74 36.86 -11.16
C SER A 49 10.47 35.98 -12.19
N SER A 50 10.20 36.18 -13.49
CA SER A 50 10.90 35.44 -14.55
C SER A 50 12.40 35.77 -14.59
N ARG A 51 12.74 37.03 -14.34
CA ARG A 51 14.16 37.46 -14.23
C ARG A 51 14.84 36.87 -13.01
N GLN A 52 14.17 36.91 -11.84
CA GLN A 52 14.68 36.34 -10.60
C GLN A 52 14.88 34.80 -10.76
N ALA A 53 13.95 34.13 -11.42
CA ALA A 53 14.08 32.71 -11.71
C ALA A 53 15.30 32.44 -12.64
N ALA A 54 15.42 33.18 -13.76
CA ALA A 54 16.44 32.93 -14.78
C ALA A 54 17.84 33.29 -14.34
N ILE A 55 18.00 34.39 -13.58
CA ILE A 55 19.32 34.93 -13.21
C ILE A 55 19.77 34.42 -11.84
N TYR A 56 18.85 34.39 -10.88
CA TYR A 56 19.19 34.07 -9.48
C TYR A 56 18.69 32.70 -9.04
N GLY A 57 17.99 31.96 -9.91
CA GLY A 57 17.45 30.63 -9.56
C GLY A 57 16.36 30.66 -8.46
N VAL A 58 15.72 31.84 -8.26
CA VAL A 58 14.68 32.00 -7.25
C VAL A 58 13.42 31.26 -7.70
N ARG A 59 12.98 30.31 -6.89
CA ARG A 59 11.79 29.49 -7.13
C ARG A 59 10.57 30.13 -6.48
N PRO A 60 9.38 30.08 -7.12
CA PRO A 60 8.13 30.48 -6.49
C PRO A 60 7.88 29.67 -5.24
N GLU A 61 7.54 30.32 -4.12
CA GLU A 61 7.12 29.60 -2.91
C GLU A 61 5.83 28.83 -3.16
N ARG A 62 5.79 27.57 -2.76
CA ARG A 62 4.64 26.66 -2.85
C ARG A 62 4.34 26.12 -1.47
N SER A 63 3.07 26.18 -1.05
CA SER A 63 2.65 25.60 0.24
C SER A 63 2.57 24.07 0.17
N PHE A 64 2.57 23.43 1.33
CA PHE A 64 2.35 21.98 1.41
C PHE A 64 0.97 21.60 0.88
N GLU A 65 -0.05 22.41 1.10
CA GLU A 65 -1.40 22.17 0.58
C GLU A 65 -1.43 22.10 -0.95
N GLN A 66 -0.78 23.06 -1.63
CA GLN A 66 -0.67 23.05 -3.09
C GLN A 66 0.04 21.78 -3.60
N ALA A 67 1.10 21.37 -2.91
CA ALA A 67 1.85 20.17 -3.25
C ALA A 67 1.05 18.89 -2.98
N ALA A 68 0.29 18.85 -1.89
CA ALA A 68 -0.60 17.73 -1.56
C ALA A 68 -1.74 17.60 -2.58
N ALA A 69 -2.34 18.73 -3.00
CA ALA A 69 -3.37 18.73 -4.04
C ALA A 69 -2.82 18.17 -5.37
N LYS A 70 -1.64 18.64 -5.80
CA LYS A 70 -0.95 18.12 -6.99
C LYS A 70 -0.64 16.63 -6.86
N PHE A 71 -0.13 16.19 -5.71
CA PHE A 71 0.14 14.78 -5.44
C PHE A 71 -1.12 13.93 -5.60
N VAL A 72 -2.25 14.35 -5.06
CA VAL A 72 -3.52 13.61 -5.15
C VAL A 72 -3.99 13.55 -6.60
N LEU A 73 -3.94 14.65 -7.35
CA LEU A 73 -4.35 14.70 -8.76
C LEU A 73 -3.54 13.75 -9.64
N GLU A 74 -2.22 13.68 -9.45
CA GLU A 74 -1.33 12.83 -10.25
C GLU A 74 -1.39 11.34 -9.86
N ASN A 75 -1.86 11.03 -8.65
CA ASN A 75 -1.85 9.66 -8.11
C ASN A 75 -3.25 9.04 -7.96
N GLN A 76 -4.27 9.53 -8.66
CA GLN A 76 -5.64 9.01 -8.59
C GLN A 76 -5.75 7.53 -8.99
N HIS A 77 -4.87 7.07 -9.88
CA HIS A 77 -4.77 5.67 -10.29
C HIS A 77 -4.28 4.73 -9.17
N LYS A 78 -3.73 5.29 -8.09
CA LYS A 78 -3.11 4.52 -7.02
C LYS A 78 -4.17 3.86 -6.14
N ARG A 79 -4.08 2.54 -5.97
CA ARG A 79 -5.01 1.72 -5.17
C ARG A 79 -5.18 2.18 -3.71
N SER A 80 -4.13 2.82 -3.16
CA SER A 80 -4.12 3.31 -1.78
C SER A 80 -4.33 4.82 -1.66
N ILE A 81 -4.83 5.49 -2.72
CA ILE A 81 -4.94 6.96 -2.73
C ILE A 81 -5.85 7.47 -1.63
N GLU A 82 -6.97 6.82 -1.36
CA GLU A 82 -7.89 7.18 -0.27
C GLU A 82 -7.21 7.19 1.10
N GLN A 83 -6.33 6.21 1.34
CA GLN A 83 -5.55 6.16 2.58
C GLN A 83 -4.55 7.31 2.66
N ASP A 84 -3.94 7.67 1.53
CA ASP A 84 -3.00 8.79 1.45
C ASP A 84 -3.73 10.12 1.65
N ILE A 85 -4.93 10.30 1.04
CA ILE A 85 -5.81 11.46 1.28
C ILE A 85 -6.17 11.58 2.77
N GLY A 86 -6.55 10.47 3.42
CA GLY A 86 -6.84 10.47 4.84
C GLY A 86 -5.66 10.93 5.72
N ARG A 87 -4.43 10.55 5.34
CA ARG A 87 -3.21 10.98 6.03
C ARG A 87 -2.88 12.44 5.75
N LEU A 88 -3.06 12.90 4.51
CA LEU A 88 -2.87 14.31 4.15
C LEU A 88 -3.84 15.20 4.91
N LYS A 89 -5.13 14.82 4.99
CA LYS A 89 -6.13 15.56 5.80
C LYS A 89 -5.71 15.73 7.26
N GLN A 90 -5.04 14.74 7.85
CA GLN A 90 -4.52 14.82 9.22
C GLN A 90 -3.31 15.75 9.36
N LEU A 91 -2.54 15.97 8.30
CA LEU A 91 -1.37 16.84 8.26
C LEU A 91 -1.73 18.31 7.96
N MET A 92 -2.80 18.54 7.18
CA MET A 92 -3.19 19.89 6.74
C MET A 92 -3.29 20.93 7.85
N PRO A 93 -3.94 20.68 9.01
CA PRO A 93 -4.05 21.69 10.07
C PRO A 93 -2.70 22.12 10.66
N TRP A 94 -1.65 21.34 10.46
CA TRP A 94 -0.34 21.55 11.07
C TRP A 94 0.68 22.18 10.12
N ILE A 95 0.63 21.79 8.86
CA ILE A 95 1.66 22.17 7.86
C ILE A 95 1.07 22.63 6.53
N GLY A 96 -0.26 22.72 6.36
CA GLY A 96 -0.90 23.06 5.08
C GLY A 96 -0.33 24.34 4.46
N ASP A 97 -0.29 25.41 5.21
CA ASP A 97 0.18 26.72 4.77
C ASP A 97 1.71 26.87 4.79
N THR A 98 2.43 25.86 5.30
CA THR A 98 3.89 25.92 5.39
C THR A 98 4.52 25.82 4.01
N PRO A 99 5.39 26.75 3.60
CA PRO A 99 6.15 26.63 2.37
C PRO A 99 6.99 25.36 2.36
N LEU A 100 7.06 24.67 1.20
CA LEU A 100 7.83 23.43 1.07
C LEU A 100 9.29 23.60 1.45
N SER A 101 9.88 24.78 1.15
CA SER A 101 11.27 25.13 1.50
C SER A 101 11.54 25.21 3.00
N LYS A 102 10.49 25.44 3.81
CA LYS A 102 10.55 25.55 5.27
C LYS A 102 10.13 24.28 6.00
N LEU A 103 9.69 23.24 5.26
CA LEU A 103 9.33 21.97 5.85
C LEU A 103 10.56 21.20 6.31
N HIS A 104 10.60 20.83 7.56
CA HIS A 104 11.62 19.96 8.14
C HIS A 104 11.03 19.16 9.32
N ILE A 105 11.79 18.26 9.90
CA ILE A 105 11.28 17.41 10.98
C ILE A 105 10.74 18.22 12.19
N GLY A 106 11.34 19.38 12.47
CA GLY A 106 10.88 20.28 13.55
C GLY A 106 9.50 20.86 13.29
N THR A 107 9.16 21.23 12.04
CA THR A 107 7.80 21.72 11.70
C THR A 107 6.75 20.62 11.79
N LEU A 108 7.14 19.35 11.70
CA LEU A 108 6.28 18.19 11.86
C LEU A 108 6.15 17.71 13.33
N GLN A 109 7.01 18.23 14.22
CA GLN A 109 7.07 17.76 15.60
C GLN A 109 5.75 17.93 16.37
N PRO A 110 5.02 19.07 16.28
CA PRO A 110 3.72 19.22 16.97
C PRO A 110 2.71 18.17 16.52
N TRP A 111 2.62 17.87 15.21
CA TRP A 111 1.77 16.79 14.70
C TRP A 111 2.20 15.42 15.22
N ILE A 112 3.50 15.13 15.25
CA ILE A 112 4.04 13.86 15.75
C ILE A 112 3.66 13.67 17.23
N GLU A 113 3.82 14.72 18.05
CA GLU A 113 3.52 14.68 19.48
C GLU A 113 2.03 14.49 19.73
N ASN A 114 1.19 15.24 19.03
CA ASN A 114 -0.25 15.04 19.11
C ASN A 114 -0.65 13.60 18.77
N ARG A 115 -0.12 13.03 17.67
CA ARG A 115 -0.42 11.64 17.29
C ARG A 115 0.06 10.62 18.32
N LYS A 116 1.19 10.88 18.99
CA LYS A 116 1.66 10.03 20.11
C LYS A 116 0.73 10.13 21.32
N GLN A 117 0.27 11.33 21.68
CA GLN A 117 -0.69 11.54 22.76
C GLN A 117 -2.02 10.83 22.49
N ASP A 118 -2.47 10.79 21.23
CA ASP A 118 -3.63 10.01 20.77
C ASP A 118 -3.39 8.49 20.85
N GLY A 119 -2.23 8.00 21.29
CA GLY A 119 -1.90 6.58 21.34
C GLY A 119 -1.68 5.93 19.99
N VAL A 120 -1.41 6.70 18.93
CA VAL A 120 -1.22 6.17 17.57
C VAL A 120 0.14 5.49 17.46
N ALA A 121 0.15 4.26 16.92
CA ALA A 121 1.38 3.49 16.72
C ALA A 121 2.40 4.22 15.82
N VAL A 122 3.68 4.15 16.18
CA VAL A 122 4.81 4.78 15.46
C VAL A 122 4.81 4.43 13.97
N GLY A 123 4.51 3.18 13.62
CA GLY A 123 4.39 2.76 12.21
C GLY A 123 3.34 3.56 11.45
N THR A 124 2.21 3.91 12.09
CA THR A 124 1.15 4.74 11.48
C THR A 124 1.59 6.20 11.32
N ILE A 125 2.26 6.77 12.32
CA ILE A 125 2.85 8.12 12.23
C ILE A 125 3.86 8.16 11.07
N ASN A 126 4.73 7.15 10.99
CA ASN A 126 5.70 7.02 9.92
C ASN A 126 5.08 6.94 8.51
N HIS A 127 3.85 6.46 8.37
CA HIS A 127 3.15 6.51 7.08
C HIS A 127 2.85 7.95 6.65
N GLY A 128 2.45 8.83 7.57
CA GLY A 128 2.30 10.28 7.29
C GLY A 128 3.64 10.93 6.91
N LEU A 129 4.70 10.65 7.66
CA LEU A 129 6.05 11.16 7.35
C LEU A 129 6.57 10.69 5.98
N LYS A 130 6.24 9.45 5.59
CA LYS A 130 6.60 8.92 4.25
C LYS A 130 5.90 9.67 3.12
N ILE A 131 4.65 10.08 3.30
CA ILE A 131 3.91 10.88 2.31
C ILE A 131 4.56 12.26 2.17
N VAL A 132 4.84 12.96 3.27
CA VAL A 132 5.54 14.24 3.24
C VAL A 132 6.87 14.09 2.50
N ARG A 133 7.67 13.09 2.86
CA ARG A 133 8.96 12.81 2.18
C ARG A 133 8.77 12.53 0.68
N ARG A 134 7.73 11.79 0.29
CA ARG A 134 7.45 11.51 -1.14
C ARG A 134 7.12 12.80 -1.90
N ILE A 135 6.27 13.66 -1.32
CA ILE A 135 5.90 14.96 -1.91
C ILE A 135 7.13 15.84 -2.07
N LEU A 136 7.98 15.96 -1.04
CA LEU A 136 9.22 16.75 -1.12
C LEU A 136 10.17 16.21 -2.18
N ASN A 137 10.30 14.89 -2.31
CA ASN A 137 11.12 14.30 -3.36
C ASN A 137 10.56 14.58 -4.77
N LEU A 138 9.24 14.48 -4.97
CA LEU A 138 8.60 14.85 -6.23
C LEU A 138 8.84 16.32 -6.58
N ALA A 139 8.75 17.21 -5.58
CA ALA A 139 9.01 18.63 -5.74
C ALA A 139 10.45 18.95 -6.15
N THR A 140 11.40 18.06 -5.88
CA THR A 140 12.82 18.25 -6.26
C THR A 140 13.21 17.57 -7.55
N SER A 141 12.45 16.55 -8.01
CA SER A 141 12.87 15.70 -9.13
C SER A 141 11.93 15.72 -10.32
N GLU A 142 10.62 15.91 -10.10
CA GLU A 142 9.62 15.69 -11.14
C GLU A 142 8.75 16.94 -11.41
N TRP A 143 8.44 17.72 -10.37
CA TRP A 143 7.54 18.88 -10.53
C TRP A 143 8.30 20.12 -10.97
N MET A 144 8.04 20.54 -12.19
CA MET A 144 8.60 21.77 -12.75
C MET A 144 7.62 22.93 -12.57
N ASP A 145 8.16 24.10 -12.36
CA ASP A 145 7.43 25.36 -12.36
C ASP A 145 7.29 25.94 -13.78
N GLU A 146 6.64 27.10 -13.87
CA GLU A 146 6.45 27.85 -15.11
C GLU A 146 7.76 28.35 -15.73
N TYR A 147 8.88 28.30 -15.02
CA TYR A 147 10.21 28.72 -15.48
C TYR A 147 11.09 27.53 -15.87
N GLY A 148 10.60 26.30 -15.74
CA GLY A 148 11.34 25.07 -16.04
C GLY A 148 12.30 24.65 -14.94
N MET A 149 12.11 25.16 -13.72
CA MET A 149 12.85 24.73 -12.54
C MET A 149 12.02 23.81 -11.69
N THR A 150 12.68 22.91 -10.95
CA THR A 150 11.98 22.08 -9.95
C THR A 150 11.40 22.96 -8.85
N TRP A 151 10.28 22.55 -8.24
CA TRP A 151 9.62 23.31 -7.16
C TRP A 151 10.52 23.54 -5.94
N LEU A 152 11.44 22.59 -5.68
CA LEU A 152 12.46 22.70 -4.65
C LEU A 152 13.85 22.43 -5.24
N GLN A 153 14.86 23.07 -4.73
CA GLN A 153 16.26 22.81 -5.09
C GLN A 153 16.76 21.51 -4.46
N ALA A 154 16.42 21.28 -3.20
CA ALA A 154 16.78 20.09 -2.44
C ALA A 154 15.66 19.69 -1.50
N ALA A 155 15.41 18.38 -1.35
CA ALA A 155 14.43 17.88 -0.43
C ALA A 155 14.95 17.92 1.01
N PRO A 156 14.24 18.59 1.94
CA PRO A 156 14.55 18.50 3.35
C PRO A 156 14.50 17.05 3.83
N LYS A 157 15.48 16.64 4.63
CA LYS A 157 15.55 15.26 5.13
C LYS A 157 14.52 15.02 6.23
N ILE A 158 13.47 14.28 5.91
CA ILE A 158 12.48 13.84 6.90
C ILE A 158 12.89 12.47 7.44
N LYS A 159 13.38 12.46 8.68
CA LYS A 159 13.75 11.23 9.40
C LYS A 159 12.51 10.52 9.92
N LEU A 160 12.40 9.22 9.66
CA LEU A 160 11.33 8.40 10.24
C LEU A 160 11.64 8.11 11.72
N LEU A 161 10.58 7.98 12.51
CA LEU A 161 10.69 7.62 13.93
C LEU A 161 11.14 6.16 14.06
N PRO A 162 12.02 5.83 15.01
CA PRO A 162 12.39 4.45 15.28
C PRO A 162 11.17 3.68 15.79
N ASP A 163 10.82 2.58 15.13
CA ASP A 163 9.73 1.70 15.52
C ASP A 163 10.30 0.49 16.29
N LEU A 164 10.55 0.71 17.57
CA LEU A 164 11.12 -0.28 18.47
C LEU A 164 10.11 -1.36 18.89
N CYS A 165 8.82 -1.07 18.74
CA CYS A 165 7.72 -1.96 19.14
C CYS A 165 7.14 -2.77 17.97
N LYS A 166 7.91 -2.96 16.90
CA LYS A 166 7.44 -3.73 15.75
C LYS A 166 7.15 -5.16 16.14
N ARG A 167 5.86 -5.53 16.11
CA ARG A 167 5.41 -6.87 16.44
C ARG A 167 6.05 -7.91 15.52
N GLN A 168 6.63 -8.94 16.11
CA GLN A 168 7.12 -10.11 15.38
C GLN A 168 5.95 -11.01 14.93
N PRO A 169 6.08 -11.71 13.79
CA PRO A 169 5.14 -12.76 13.39
C PRO A 169 4.98 -13.81 14.48
N TYR A 170 3.77 -14.34 14.61
CA TYR A 170 3.46 -15.39 15.60
C TYR A 170 2.94 -16.65 14.87
N PRO A 171 3.83 -17.50 14.33
CA PRO A 171 3.41 -18.77 13.76
C PRO A 171 2.84 -19.69 14.85
N LEU A 172 1.70 -20.31 14.55
CA LEU A 172 1.01 -21.22 15.47
C LEU A 172 1.75 -22.57 15.58
N SER A 173 1.81 -23.12 16.79
CA SER A 173 2.06 -24.55 16.99
C SER A 173 0.84 -25.38 16.52
N TRP A 174 0.96 -26.68 16.44
CA TRP A 174 -0.15 -27.56 16.10
C TRP A 174 -1.26 -27.53 17.14
N ASP A 175 -0.88 -27.52 18.43
CA ASP A 175 -1.82 -27.50 19.55
C ASP A 175 -2.55 -26.16 19.64
N GLU A 176 -1.83 -25.03 19.47
CA GLU A 176 -2.44 -23.71 19.37
C GLU A 176 -3.41 -23.59 18.19
N GLN A 177 -3.06 -24.17 17.03
CA GLN A 177 -3.94 -24.22 15.88
C GLN A 177 -5.21 -25.02 16.20
N THR A 178 -5.07 -26.22 16.77
CA THR A 178 -6.18 -27.08 17.09
C THR A 178 -7.13 -26.41 18.08
N ALA A 179 -6.59 -25.85 19.15
CA ALA A 179 -7.36 -25.11 20.14
C ALA A 179 -8.11 -23.92 19.53
N LEU A 180 -7.41 -23.10 18.73
CA LEU A 180 -8.01 -21.91 18.11
C LEU A 180 -9.12 -22.30 17.12
N PHE A 181 -8.88 -23.29 16.26
CA PHE A 181 -9.82 -23.64 15.20
C PHE A 181 -11.09 -24.29 15.76
N LYS A 182 -11.00 -25.01 16.87
CA LYS A 182 -12.16 -25.55 17.60
C LYS A 182 -13.10 -24.45 18.13
N GLU A 183 -12.56 -23.28 18.47
CA GLU A 183 -13.32 -22.14 18.98
C GLU A 183 -13.88 -21.22 17.88
N LEU A 184 -13.47 -21.43 16.62
CA LEU A 184 -13.99 -20.65 15.48
C LEU A 184 -15.33 -21.23 14.99
N PRO A 185 -16.26 -20.38 14.52
CA PRO A 185 -17.39 -20.87 13.73
C PRO A 185 -16.92 -21.63 12.49
N ASP A 186 -17.66 -22.65 12.04
CA ASP A 186 -17.27 -23.55 10.95
C ASP A 186 -16.76 -22.85 9.71
N TYR A 187 -17.48 -21.82 9.22
CA TYR A 187 -17.06 -21.08 8.03
C TYR A 187 -15.67 -20.43 8.21
N LEU A 188 -15.37 -19.91 9.41
CA LEU A 188 -14.12 -19.24 9.70
C LEU A 188 -13.01 -20.26 10.00
N ALA A 189 -13.33 -21.41 10.59
CA ALA A 189 -12.42 -22.52 10.79
C ALA A 189 -11.96 -23.11 9.45
N GLN A 190 -12.86 -23.27 8.47
CA GLN A 190 -12.53 -23.72 7.11
C GLN A 190 -11.60 -22.71 6.40
N MET A 191 -11.89 -21.42 6.49
CA MET A 191 -11.02 -20.37 5.94
C MET A 191 -9.63 -20.37 6.60
N ALA A 192 -9.59 -20.55 7.91
CA ALA A 192 -8.33 -20.60 8.66
C ALA A 192 -7.53 -21.87 8.30
N LEU A 193 -8.19 -23.01 8.14
CA LEU A 193 -7.57 -24.26 7.71
C LEU A 193 -7.00 -24.13 6.28
N PHE A 194 -7.74 -23.50 5.39
CA PHE A 194 -7.24 -23.18 4.05
C PHE A 194 -6.03 -22.25 4.11
N ALA A 195 -6.05 -21.21 4.96
CA ALA A 195 -4.95 -20.25 5.11
C ALA A 195 -3.63 -20.90 5.56
N VAL A 196 -3.67 -21.81 6.53
CA VAL A 196 -2.46 -22.49 7.04
C VAL A 196 -1.94 -23.60 6.11
N ASN A 197 -2.70 -23.93 5.06
CA ASN A 197 -2.33 -24.93 4.06
C ASN A 197 -2.01 -24.36 2.67
N THR A 198 -2.24 -23.06 2.45
CA THR A 198 -1.97 -22.39 1.16
C THR A 198 -1.11 -21.13 1.31
N GLY A 199 -0.98 -20.60 2.52
CA GLY A 199 -0.31 -19.33 2.77
C GLY A 199 -0.98 -18.14 2.07
N CYS A 200 -2.25 -18.21 1.72
CA CYS A 200 -3.02 -17.12 1.15
C CYS A 200 -3.19 -15.97 2.14
N ARG A 201 -3.28 -14.75 1.63
CA ARG A 201 -3.63 -13.57 2.43
C ARG A 201 -5.13 -13.55 2.69
N ASP A 202 -5.54 -12.85 3.75
CA ASP A 202 -6.94 -12.66 4.11
C ASP A 202 -7.80 -12.24 2.90
N SER A 203 -7.39 -11.20 2.18
CA SER A 203 -8.11 -10.73 0.99
C SER A 203 -8.15 -11.73 -0.17
N GLU A 204 -7.12 -12.56 -0.33
CA GLU A 204 -7.07 -13.59 -1.38
C GLU A 204 -8.05 -14.73 -1.05
N ILE A 205 -8.18 -15.10 0.22
CA ILE A 205 -9.14 -16.13 0.68
C ILE A 205 -10.57 -15.61 0.59
N CYS A 206 -10.81 -14.39 1.08
CA CYS A 206 -12.17 -13.82 1.09
C CYS A 206 -12.74 -13.59 -0.32
N ASN A 207 -11.86 -13.31 -1.29
CA ASN A 207 -12.25 -13.11 -2.68
C ASN A 207 -11.99 -14.35 -3.57
N LEU A 208 -11.69 -15.53 -2.99
CA LEU A 208 -11.41 -16.72 -3.80
C LEU A 208 -12.65 -17.12 -4.59
N HIS A 209 -12.50 -17.12 -5.92
CA HIS A 209 -13.59 -17.30 -6.88
C HIS A 209 -13.49 -18.64 -7.59
N TRP A 210 -14.61 -19.30 -7.89
CA TRP A 210 -14.61 -20.56 -8.62
C TRP A 210 -14.04 -20.44 -10.03
N ASP A 211 -14.25 -19.31 -10.70
CA ASP A 211 -13.74 -19.06 -12.05
C ASP A 211 -12.19 -19.02 -12.14
N TRP A 212 -11.51 -18.96 -11.01
CA TRP A 212 -10.05 -18.98 -10.96
C TRP A 212 -9.49 -20.38 -10.76
N GLU A 213 -10.35 -21.37 -10.62
CA GLU A 213 -9.92 -22.75 -10.51
C GLU A 213 -9.53 -23.30 -11.87
N MET A 214 -8.32 -23.83 -11.95
CA MET A 214 -7.77 -24.48 -13.14
C MET A 214 -7.53 -25.95 -12.84
N HIS A 215 -8.21 -26.83 -13.58
CA HIS A 215 -7.97 -28.26 -13.48
C HIS A 215 -6.69 -28.65 -14.23
N ILE A 216 -5.90 -29.50 -13.60
CA ILE A 216 -4.68 -30.08 -14.16
C ILE A 216 -4.89 -31.61 -14.29
N PRO A 217 -5.43 -32.08 -15.43
CA PRO A 217 -5.78 -33.50 -15.59
C PRO A 217 -4.60 -34.45 -15.39
N GLN A 218 -3.40 -34.03 -15.83
CA GLN A 218 -2.16 -34.82 -15.73
C GLN A 218 -1.78 -35.11 -14.28
N LEU A 219 -2.11 -34.20 -13.35
CA LEU A 219 -1.81 -34.33 -11.92
C LEU A 219 -3.05 -34.71 -11.08
N LYS A 220 -4.20 -34.91 -11.73
CA LYS A 220 -5.49 -35.22 -11.08
C LYS A 220 -5.83 -34.25 -9.91
N THR A 221 -5.49 -32.99 -10.09
CA THR A 221 -5.69 -31.93 -9.10
C THR A 221 -6.15 -30.64 -9.77
N SER A 222 -6.45 -29.62 -8.94
CA SER A 222 -6.67 -28.26 -9.40
C SER A 222 -5.80 -27.28 -8.62
N VAL A 223 -5.62 -26.10 -9.18
CA VAL A 223 -4.96 -24.94 -8.58
C VAL A 223 -5.85 -23.73 -8.78
N PHE A 224 -5.64 -22.66 -8.02
CA PHE A 224 -6.30 -21.39 -8.32
C PHE A 224 -5.27 -20.39 -8.85
N LEU A 225 -5.65 -19.68 -9.91
CA LEU A 225 -4.89 -18.56 -10.44
C LEU A 225 -5.58 -17.25 -10.06
N VAL A 226 -5.13 -16.62 -8.97
CA VAL A 226 -5.71 -15.37 -8.48
C VAL A 226 -5.21 -14.20 -9.32
N PRO A 227 -6.12 -13.39 -9.91
CA PRO A 227 -5.74 -12.27 -10.77
C PRO A 227 -4.87 -11.24 -10.06
N GLY A 228 -3.88 -10.69 -10.78
CA GLY A 228 -2.94 -9.69 -10.25
C GLY A 228 -3.63 -8.43 -9.70
N SER A 229 -4.79 -8.05 -10.27
CA SER A 229 -5.60 -6.94 -9.77
C SER A 229 -6.04 -7.09 -8.30
N LEU A 230 -6.11 -8.32 -7.77
CA LEU A 230 -6.47 -8.61 -6.38
C LEU A 230 -5.27 -8.96 -5.50
N VAL A 231 -4.12 -9.21 -6.11
CA VAL A 231 -2.88 -9.51 -5.38
C VAL A 231 -2.14 -8.21 -5.05
N LYS A 232 -1.54 -8.16 -3.85
CA LYS A 232 -0.83 -6.95 -3.36
C LYS A 232 0.30 -6.50 -4.29
N ASN A 233 0.94 -7.43 -4.96
CA ASN A 233 2.12 -7.17 -5.81
C ASN A 233 1.76 -6.80 -7.25
N GLY A 234 0.48 -6.94 -7.65
CA GLY A 234 0.02 -6.72 -9.03
C GLY A 234 0.25 -7.90 -9.98
N ASP A 235 0.98 -8.92 -9.55
CA ASP A 235 1.26 -10.13 -10.34
C ASP A 235 0.20 -11.21 -10.03
N GLU A 236 -0.15 -12.04 -11.02
CA GLU A 236 -1.02 -13.20 -10.79
C GLU A 236 -0.41 -14.13 -9.74
N ARG A 237 -1.25 -14.76 -8.95
CA ARG A 237 -0.81 -15.69 -7.92
C ARG A 237 -1.35 -17.08 -8.15
N LEU A 238 -0.44 -18.03 -8.32
CA LEU A 238 -0.74 -19.46 -8.25
C LEU A 238 -0.98 -19.86 -6.79
N VAL A 239 -2.11 -20.52 -6.52
CA VAL A 239 -2.44 -21.14 -5.23
C VAL A 239 -2.49 -22.64 -5.43
N VAL A 240 -1.47 -23.31 -4.95
CA VAL A 240 -1.36 -24.77 -4.96
C VAL A 240 -2.16 -25.35 -3.79
N LEU A 241 -2.91 -26.39 -4.05
CA LEU A 241 -3.73 -27.09 -3.05
C LEU A 241 -3.02 -28.38 -2.62
N ASN A 242 -2.65 -28.47 -1.36
CA ASN A 242 -2.34 -29.76 -0.72
C ASN A 242 -3.64 -30.52 -0.41
N ARG A 243 -3.56 -31.77 0.04
CA ARG A 243 -4.76 -32.59 0.31
C ARG A 243 -5.74 -31.95 1.29
N VAL A 244 -5.23 -31.21 2.30
CA VAL A 244 -6.09 -30.56 3.30
C VAL A 244 -6.81 -29.36 2.68
N ALA A 245 -6.10 -28.51 1.97
CA ALA A 245 -6.70 -27.36 1.26
C ALA A 245 -7.70 -27.83 0.20
N LYS A 246 -7.40 -28.91 -0.54
CA LYS A 246 -8.29 -29.54 -1.50
C LYS A 246 -9.58 -30.02 -0.82
N SER A 247 -9.48 -30.74 0.29
CA SER A 247 -10.64 -31.18 1.07
C SER A 247 -11.52 -30.00 1.52
N VAL A 248 -10.91 -28.90 1.98
CA VAL A 248 -11.64 -27.68 2.32
C VAL A 248 -12.40 -27.12 1.12
N VAL A 249 -11.77 -27.00 -0.04
CA VAL A 249 -12.41 -26.51 -1.28
C VAL A 249 -13.58 -27.40 -1.66
N GLU A 250 -13.40 -28.72 -1.66
CA GLU A 250 -14.47 -29.68 -2.00
C GLU A 250 -15.67 -29.56 -1.05
N THR A 251 -15.45 -29.33 0.25
CA THR A 251 -16.54 -29.11 1.20
C THR A 251 -17.34 -27.82 0.95
N GLN A 252 -16.79 -26.85 0.21
CA GLN A 252 -17.47 -25.61 -0.17
C GLN A 252 -18.20 -25.70 -1.52
N ARG A 253 -17.90 -26.72 -2.31
CA ARG A 253 -18.45 -26.86 -3.66
C ARG A 253 -19.98 -26.91 -3.65
N GLY A 254 -20.58 -26.11 -4.53
CA GLY A 254 -22.04 -26.00 -4.65
C GLY A 254 -22.76 -25.15 -3.59
N LYS A 255 -22.04 -24.61 -2.58
CA LYS A 255 -22.66 -23.79 -1.53
C LYS A 255 -22.86 -22.32 -1.91
N HIS A 256 -22.08 -21.82 -2.87
CA HIS A 256 -22.21 -20.46 -3.39
C HIS A 256 -21.82 -20.42 -4.88
N PRO A 257 -22.54 -19.66 -5.73
CA PRO A 257 -22.34 -19.71 -7.18
C PRO A 257 -20.99 -19.17 -7.64
N THR A 258 -20.40 -18.22 -6.94
CA THR A 258 -19.19 -17.50 -7.38
C THR A 258 -18.00 -17.63 -6.43
N HIS A 259 -18.21 -17.53 -5.13
CA HIS A 259 -17.12 -17.52 -4.14
C HIS A 259 -16.95 -18.88 -3.48
N VAL A 260 -15.70 -19.28 -3.26
CA VAL A 260 -15.38 -20.50 -2.50
C VAL A 260 -15.81 -20.35 -1.05
N PHE A 261 -15.54 -19.19 -0.44
CA PHE A 261 -15.92 -18.91 0.94
C PHE A 261 -17.01 -17.84 1.04
N HIS A 262 -18.03 -18.15 1.81
CA HIS A 262 -19.17 -17.26 2.03
C HIS A 262 -19.73 -17.43 3.44
N PHE A 263 -20.52 -16.46 3.91
CA PHE A 263 -21.28 -16.56 5.14
C PHE A 263 -22.73 -16.19 4.88
N ARG A 264 -23.66 -17.15 5.10
CA ARG A 264 -25.10 -16.99 4.86
C ARG A 264 -25.41 -16.49 3.44
N GLY A 265 -24.75 -17.07 2.44
CA GLY A 265 -24.94 -16.70 1.03
C GLY A 265 -24.34 -15.35 0.62
N ARG A 266 -23.51 -14.72 1.47
CA ARG A 266 -22.85 -13.44 1.15
C ARG A 266 -21.34 -13.59 1.16
N PRO A 267 -20.61 -12.93 0.25
CA PRO A 267 -19.15 -12.86 0.29
C PRO A 267 -18.64 -12.29 1.61
N ILE A 268 -17.48 -12.76 2.05
CA ILE A 268 -16.83 -12.31 3.29
C ILE A 268 -15.76 -11.28 2.94
N SER A 269 -15.79 -10.12 3.57
CA SER A 269 -14.82 -9.05 3.30
C SER A 269 -13.47 -9.24 4.02
N HIS A 270 -13.49 -9.88 5.19
CA HIS A 270 -12.28 -10.14 6.00
C HIS A 270 -12.53 -11.20 7.07
N MET A 271 -11.50 -11.96 7.42
CA MET A 271 -11.56 -12.99 8.48
C MET A 271 -11.44 -12.38 9.89
N LEU A 272 -10.92 -11.15 10.03
CA LEU A 272 -10.73 -10.49 11.33
C LEU A 272 -12.07 -9.97 11.90
N THR A 273 -13.00 -10.87 12.13
CA THR A 273 -14.34 -10.59 12.67
C THR A 273 -14.33 -10.57 14.21
N SER A 274 -15.46 -10.18 14.81
CA SER A 274 -15.67 -10.32 16.26
C SER A 274 -15.57 -11.78 16.74
N ALA A 275 -15.97 -12.74 15.89
CA ALA A 275 -15.85 -14.18 16.19
C ALA A 275 -14.36 -14.57 16.31
N TRP A 276 -13.51 -14.16 15.36
CA TRP A 276 -12.07 -14.37 15.45
C TRP A 276 -11.46 -13.77 16.72
N LYS A 277 -11.81 -12.51 17.00
CA LYS A 277 -11.31 -11.80 18.19
C LYS A 277 -11.69 -12.48 19.49
N ARG A 278 -12.91 -13.00 19.60
CA ARG A 278 -13.36 -13.75 20.79
C ARG A 278 -12.70 -15.12 20.89
N ALA A 279 -12.62 -15.88 19.80
CA ALA A 279 -12.02 -17.21 19.77
C ALA A 279 -10.56 -17.17 20.28
N ARG A 280 -9.72 -16.29 19.74
CA ARG A 280 -8.31 -16.20 20.16
C ARG A 280 -8.12 -15.80 21.64
N VAL A 281 -9.07 -15.02 22.21
CA VAL A 281 -9.04 -14.67 23.63
C VAL A 281 -9.40 -15.91 24.49
N ARG A 282 -10.43 -16.68 24.10
CA ARG A 282 -10.83 -17.91 24.82
C ARG A 282 -9.71 -18.94 24.93
N VAL A 283 -8.85 -19.02 23.91
CA VAL A 283 -7.69 -19.95 23.93
C VAL A 283 -6.40 -19.30 24.40
N ALA A 284 -6.45 -18.16 25.09
CA ALA A 284 -5.30 -17.41 25.59
C ALA A 284 -4.26 -17.01 24.52
N LEU A 285 -4.71 -16.75 23.27
CA LEU A 285 -3.89 -16.33 22.14
C LEU A 285 -4.31 -14.92 21.62
N PRO A 286 -4.49 -13.90 22.46
CA PRO A 286 -5.02 -12.59 22.05
C PRO A 286 -4.14 -11.87 21.03
N GLN A 287 -2.86 -12.22 20.96
CA GLN A 287 -1.87 -11.66 20.05
C GLN A 287 -1.98 -12.23 18.61
N VAL A 288 -2.63 -13.38 18.40
CA VAL A 288 -2.69 -14.05 17.09
C VAL A 288 -3.54 -13.24 16.12
N ARG A 289 -2.99 -12.97 14.93
CA ARG A 289 -3.66 -12.29 13.83
C ARG A 289 -3.93 -13.27 12.69
N VAL A 290 -4.92 -12.96 11.86
CA VAL A 290 -5.21 -13.76 10.63
C VAL A 290 -3.96 -13.94 9.77
N HIS A 291 -3.12 -12.90 9.63
CA HIS A 291 -1.88 -12.98 8.85
C HIS A 291 -0.83 -13.96 9.42
N ASP A 292 -0.94 -14.32 10.70
CA ASP A 292 -0.04 -15.31 11.31
C ASP A 292 -0.28 -16.73 10.78
N LEU A 293 -1.46 -17.00 10.22
CA LEU A 293 -1.77 -18.25 9.51
C LEU A 293 -0.86 -18.46 8.30
N LYS A 294 -0.64 -17.38 7.51
CA LYS A 294 0.33 -17.40 6.42
C LYS A 294 1.77 -17.59 6.92
N HIS A 295 2.12 -16.96 8.03
CA HIS A 295 3.43 -17.18 8.67
C HIS A 295 3.59 -18.61 9.18
N THR A 296 2.51 -19.23 9.65
CA THR A 296 2.48 -20.65 10.07
C THR A 296 2.82 -21.55 8.90
N PHE A 297 2.14 -21.39 7.75
CA PHE A 297 2.45 -22.13 6.53
C PHE A 297 3.91 -21.98 6.11
N GLY A 298 4.38 -20.74 5.96
CA GLY A 298 5.77 -20.47 5.56
C GLY A 298 6.81 -21.06 6.52
N ARG A 299 6.49 -21.09 7.81
CA ARG A 299 7.37 -21.70 8.83
C ARG A 299 7.40 -23.22 8.69
N ARG A 300 6.26 -23.86 8.45
CA ARG A 300 6.16 -25.31 8.24
C ARG A 300 6.90 -25.74 6.96
N LEU A 301 6.75 -25.00 5.87
CA LEU A 301 7.53 -25.24 4.65
C LEU A 301 9.04 -25.19 4.91
N ARG A 302 9.49 -24.19 5.69
CA ARG A 302 10.90 -24.08 6.08
C ARG A 302 11.36 -25.26 6.94
N ALA A 303 10.54 -25.71 7.87
CA ALA A 303 10.82 -26.86 8.73
C ALA A 303 10.87 -28.17 7.95
N ALA A 304 10.05 -28.30 6.91
CA ALA A 304 10.05 -29.45 6.00
C ALA A 304 11.23 -29.43 4.99
N GLY A 305 12.10 -28.41 5.03
CA GLY A 305 13.27 -28.32 4.15
C GLY A 305 12.96 -27.83 2.72
N VAL A 306 11.76 -27.29 2.50
CA VAL A 306 11.38 -26.75 1.19
C VAL A 306 12.33 -25.62 0.79
N SER A 307 12.77 -25.61 -0.48
CA SER A 307 13.71 -24.61 -1.03
C SER A 307 13.22 -23.17 -0.82
N PHE A 308 14.12 -22.21 -0.83
CA PHE A 308 13.74 -20.79 -0.65
C PHE A 308 12.85 -20.32 -1.80
N GLU A 309 13.17 -20.73 -3.03
CA GLU A 309 12.45 -20.40 -4.25
C GLU A 309 11.02 -20.96 -4.22
N ASP A 310 10.87 -22.27 -3.95
CA ASP A 310 9.56 -22.92 -3.87
C ASP A 310 8.70 -22.29 -2.76
N ARG A 311 9.32 -21.89 -1.63
CA ARG A 311 8.60 -21.15 -0.58
C ARG A 311 8.15 -19.76 -1.02
N GLN A 312 8.94 -19.04 -1.82
CA GLN A 312 8.53 -17.75 -2.37
C GLN A 312 7.31 -17.91 -3.28
N ASP A 313 7.34 -18.91 -4.16
CA ASP A 313 6.24 -19.20 -5.08
C ASP A 313 4.97 -19.61 -4.31
N LEU A 314 5.05 -20.57 -3.40
CA LEU A 314 3.93 -21.01 -2.56
C LEU A 314 3.35 -19.89 -1.69
N LEU A 315 4.18 -18.97 -1.19
CA LEU A 315 3.75 -17.82 -0.41
C LEU A 315 3.28 -16.63 -1.27
N GLY A 316 3.43 -16.67 -2.59
CA GLY A 316 3.13 -15.54 -3.49
C GLY A 316 3.93 -14.29 -3.09
N HIS A 317 5.22 -14.46 -2.81
CA HIS A 317 6.16 -13.37 -2.70
C HIS A 317 6.63 -12.99 -4.11
N ARG A 318 6.99 -11.73 -4.32
CA ARG A 318 7.51 -11.29 -5.61
C ARG A 318 8.81 -12.04 -5.91
N SER A 319 8.74 -13.02 -6.79
CA SER A 319 9.91 -13.62 -7.42
C SER A 319 10.11 -12.90 -8.77
N GLY A 320 11.34 -12.65 -9.18
CA GLY A 320 11.63 -12.07 -10.50
C GLY A 320 11.30 -13.01 -11.67
N ARG A 321 10.63 -14.13 -11.39
CA ARG A 321 10.18 -15.12 -12.36
C ARG A 321 8.76 -14.81 -12.81
N MET A 322 8.47 -14.88 -14.10
CA MET A 322 7.11 -14.80 -14.65
C MET A 322 6.31 -16.02 -14.18
N THR A 323 5.31 -15.77 -13.34
CA THR A 323 4.48 -16.77 -12.66
C THR A 323 3.49 -17.51 -13.57
N THR A 324 3.39 -17.15 -14.85
CA THR A 324 2.36 -17.66 -15.77
C THR A 324 2.75 -18.91 -16.56
N HIS A 325 4.00 -19.37 -16.48
CA HIS A 325 4.48 -20.54 -17.22
C HIS A 325 5.14 -21.55 -16.28
N TYR A 326 4.31 -22.32 -15.59
CA TYR A 326 4.80 -23.49 -14.86
C TYR A 326 4.74 -24.73 -15.77
N SER A 327 5.82 -25.47 -15.87
CA SER A 327 5.80 -26.82 -16.42
C SER A 327 5.04 -27.77 -15.46
N ALA A 328 4.53 -28.88 -15.99
CA ALA A 328 3.90 -29.91 -15.16
C ALA A 328 4.87 -30.43 -14.07
N ALA A 329 6.16 -30.51 -14.35
CA ALA A 329 7.18 -30.93 -13.39
C ALA A 329 7.36 -29.92 -12.25
N GLU A 330 7.37 -28.61 -12.55
CA GLU A 330 7.43 -27.56 -11.53
C GLU A 330 6.18 -27.55 -10.64
N LEU A 331 5.00 -27.71 -11.22
CA LEU A 331 3.75 -27.84 -10.48
C LEU A 331 3.74 -29.07 -9.56
N THR A 332 4.23 -30.22 -10.05
CA THR A 332 4.37 -31.43 -9.22
C THR A 332 5.25 -31.16 -8.02
N LYS A 333 6.41 -30.53 -8.23
CA LYS A 333 7.34 -30.17 -7.15
C LYS A 333 6.71 -29.23 -6.11
N LEU A 334 5.94 -28.22 -6.57
CA LEU A 334 5.24 -27.30 -5.67
C LEU A 334 4.12 -27.99 -4.89
N ILE A 335 3.40 -28.93 -5.51
CA ILE A 335 2.37 -29.74 -4.83
C ILE A 335 3.00 -30.61 -3.75
N GLU A 336 4.08 -31.32 -4.06
CA GLU A 336 4.83 -32.13 -3.10
C GLU A 336 5.36 -31.28 -1.93
N ALA A 337 5.91 -30.12 -2.24
CA ALA A 337 6.38 -29.17 -1.24
C ALA A 337 5.22 -28.68 -0.33
N ALA A 338 4.05 -28.38 -0.91
CA ALA A 338 2.86 -28.01 -0.14
C ALA A 338 2.28 -29.17 0.67
N GLU A 339 2.41 -30.41 0.18
CA GLU A 339 1.97 -31.62 0.86
C GLU A 339 2.81 -31.91 2.12
N SER A 340 4.09 -31.59 2.09
CA SER A 340 5.03 -31.83 3.21
C SER A 340 4.66 -31.16 4.54
N VAL A 341 3.69 -30.22 4.53
CA VAL A 341 3.24 -29.48 5.72
C VAL A 341 1.89 -29.93 6.26
N CYS A 342 1.27 -30.96 5.67
CA CYS A 342 -0.07 -31.39 6.04
C CYS A 342 -0.11 -32.14 7.40
N ASP A 343 0.96 -32.84 7.72
CA ASP A 343 1.00 -33.68 8.90
C ASP A 343 1.95 -33.15 9.97
N ARG A 344 1.59 -33.42 11.21
CA ARG A 344 2.52 -33.37 12.33
C ARG A 344 3.56 -34.46 12.07
N SER A 345 4.80 -34.08 11.78
CA SER A 345 5.87 -35.07 11.59
C SER A 345 6.18 -35.75 12.93
N GLU A 346 5.76 -36.99 13.07
CA GLU A 346 6.13 -37.82 14.21
C GLU A 346 7.65 -37.94 14.27
N GLY A 347 8.27 -37.62 15.43
CA GLY A 347 9.71 -37.78 15.68
C GLY A 347 10.61 -36.64 15.20
N LYS A 348 10.13 -35.58 14.55
CA LYS A 348 10.94 -34.37 14.33
C LYS A 348 10.70 -33.37 15.47
N PRO A 349 11.76 -32.75 16.04
CA PRO A 349 11.61 -31.80 17.12
C PRO A 349 10.68 -30.66 16.66
N GLU A 350 9.66 -30.40 17.47
CA GLU A 350 8.79 -29.25 17.25
C GLU A 350 9.66 -27.99 17.20
N LEU A 351 9.43 -27.12 16.22
CA LEU A 351 10.15 -25.87 16.09
C LEU A 351 9.96 -25.06 17.37
N VAL A 352 10.97 -25.06 18.22
CA VAL A 352 11.01 -24.17 19.38
C VAL A 352 11.14 -22.75 18.85
N VAL A 353 10.06 -21.99 18.95
CA VAL A 353 10.11 -20.56 18.71
C VAL A 353 10.84 -19.94 19.89
N LEU A 354 12.11 -19.57 19.70
CA LEU A 354 12.84 -18.79 20.70
C LEU A 354 12.12 -17.43 20.83
N ARG A 355 11.25 -17.31 21.82
CA ARG A 355 10.58 -16.07 22.18
C ARG A 355 11.36 -15.45 23.32
N ARG A 356 11.87 -14.23 23.13
CA ARG A 356 12.25 -13.42 24.29
C ARG A 356 10.95 -13.12 25.04
N LEU A 357 10.79 -13.68 26.21
CA LEU A 357 9.82 -13.18 27.17
C LEU A 357 10.27 -11.75 27.49
N ASN A 358 9.53 -10.76 27.03
CA ASN A 358 9.65 -9.42 27.59
C ASN A 358 9.16 -9.54 29.04
N ILE A 359 10.08 -9.76 29.95
CA ILE A 359 9.86 -9.47 31.37
C ILE A 359 9.77 -7.96 31.42
N GLY A 360 8.55 -7.47 31.73
CA GLY A 360 8.10 -6.09 31.74
C GLY A 360 8.88 -5.13 32.61
#